data_35d9a54df87952f920ceb047a85c8c3e
#
_entry.id   35d9a54df87952f920ceb047a85c8c3e
#
_cell.length_a   1.000
_cell.length_b   1.000
_cell.length_c   1.000
_cell.angle_alpha   90.00
_cell.angle_beta   90.00
_cell.angle_gamma   90.00
#
_symmetry.space_group_name_H-M   'P 1'
#
loop_
_entity.id
_entity.type
_entity.pdbx_description
1 polymer ?
#
loop_
_entity_poly.entity_id
_entity_poly.type
_entity_poly.pdbx_seq_one_letter_code
_entity_poly.pdbx_strand_id
1 'polypeptide(L)'
;QRFTAWVEQRLAEKAPHTVIGFSKMPLLDFYFAADPCFAEKAQTQRRAYYKFTGRYRHFKSYEEAVFGASSSTEVFILSPQQRYAFEKYYSGCDHRLHEVPPGISRDRQIDSRNVEMRREFRRQFGISDNEKLVLQIGSGFKVKGVDRSLTAIASLPSEVRGVTKFMLIGQDKSARFKKQAKNLGIDNQVVILTGRDDVPRFLAGADILLHPAYLESAGYVLLEATIAGLPVLTTASCGYSYHIEKAQSGEVCSEPFRQKELNDRLLHM
;
A
#
# COMPACT_ATOMS: atom_id res chain seq x y z
N GLN A 1 -20.03 10.77 -14.76
CA GLN A 1 -21.36 11.32 -15.08
C GLN A 1 -22.28 10.27 -15.75
N ARG A 2 -21.91 9.65 -16.89
CA ARG A 2 -22.75 8.62 -17.53
C ARG A 2 -23.02 7.42 -16.62
N PHE A 3 -22.01 6.94 -15.91
CA PHE A 3 -22.15 5.81 -14.97
C PHE A 3 -23.07 6.18 -13.80
N THR A 4 -22.91 7.35 -13.20
CA THR A 4 -23.77 7.82 -12.10
C THR A 4 -25.23 7.95 -12.54
N ALA A 5 -25.49 8.55 -13.70
CA ALA A 5 -26.84 8.64 -14.24
C ALA A 5 -27.45 7.26 -14.52
N TRP A 6 -26.66 6.32 -15.01
CA TRP A 6 -27.12 4.94 -15.18
C TRP A 6 -27.47 4.27 -13.84
N VAL A 7 -26.62 4.46 -12.80
CA VAL A 7 -26.90 3.95 -11.43
C VAL A 7 -28.19 4.58 -10.91
N GLU A 8 -28.36 5.89 -11.01
CA GLU A 8 -29.55 6.63 -10.58
C GLU A 8 -30.84 6.08 -11.23
N GLN A 9 -30.81 5.84 -12.54
CA GLN A 9 -31.93 5.20 -13.25
C GLN A 9 -32.21 3.80 -12.70
N ARG A 10 -31.18 2.97 -12.47
CA ARG A 10 -31.35 1.63 -11.93
C ARG A 10 -31.91 1.60 -10.50
N LEU A 11 -31.50 2.55 -9.68
CA LEU A 11 -32.03 2.71 -8.32
C LEU A 11 -33.53 3.10 -8.35
N ALA A 12 -33.92 3.98 -9.28
CA ALA A 12 -35.32 4.35 -9.47
C ALA A 12 -36.18 3.17 -9.95
N GLU A 13 -35.63 2.29 -10.81
CA GLU A 13 -36.33 1.11 -11.32
C GLU A 13 -36.49 -0.01 -10.29
N LYS A 14 -35.51 -0.19 -9.37
CA LYS A 14 -35.42 -1.37 -8.47
C LYS A 14 -35.53 -1.07 -6.98
N ALA A 15 -35.77 0.16 -6.58
CA ALA A 15 -35.94 0.57 -5.18
C ALA A 15 -35.10 -0.30 -4.17
N PRO A 16 -33.75 -0.24 -4.20
CA PRO A 16 -32.92 -1.07 -3.33
C PRO A 16 -33.11 -0.67 -1.87
N HIS A 17 -32.90 -1.62 -0.97
CA HIS A 17 -32.97 -1.33 0.47
C HIS A 17 -31.72 -0.57 0.96
N THR A 18 -30.56 -0.77 0.33
CA THR A 18 -29.29 -0.18 0.74
C THR A 18 -28.31 -0.15 -0.42
N VAL A 19 -27.59 0.97 -0.59
CA VAL A 19 -26.58 1.17 -1.63
C VAL A 19 -25.19 1.27 -1.01
N ILE A 20 -24.35 0.29 -1.28
CA ILE A 20 -22.96 0.25 -0.80
C ILE A 20 -22.02 0.54 -1.97
N GLY A 21 -21.15 1.53 -1.82
CA GLY A 21 -20.15 1.91 -2.82
C GLY A 21 -18.72 1.59 -2.41
N PHE A 22 -17.92 1.17 -3.39
CA PHE A 22 -16.45 1.01 -3.29
C PHE A 22 -15.69 2.08 -4.06
N SER A 23 -16.41 3.05 -4.59
CA SER A 23 -15.88 4.26 -5.22
C SER A 23 -16.74 5.45 -4.81
N LYS A 24 -16.11 6.61 -4.59
CA LYS A 24 -16.81 7.83 -4.20
C LYS A 24 -17.77 8.26 -5.31
N MET A 25 -19.04 8.38 -4.98
CA MET A 25 -20.09 8.87 -5.88
C MET A 25 -21.31 9.31 -5.06
N PRO A 26 -22.20 10.15 -5.60
CA PRO A 26 -23.50 10.44 -4.97
C PRO A 26 -24.38 9.18 -4.88
N LEU A 27 -25.45 9.24 -4.05
CA LEU A 27 -26.45 8.21 -3.88
C LEU A 27 -26.01 6.97 -3.10
N LEU A 28 -24.99 7.07 -2.28
CA LEU A 28 -24.55 5.98 -1.42
C LEU A 28 -25.13 6.14 -0.01
N ASP A 29 -25.65 5.04 0.54
CA ASP A 29 -25.94 4.93 1.96
C ASP A 29 -24.65 4.61 2.74
N PHE A 30 -23.82 3.72 2.17
CA PHE A 30 -22.53 3.33 2.74
C PHE A 30 -21.41 3.44 1.72
N TYR A 31 -20.25 3.92 2.16
CA TYR A 31 -19.05 3.95 1.37
C TYR A 31 -17.90 3.21 2.07
N PHE A 32 -17.30 2.24 1.39
CA PHE A 32 -16.06 1.60 1.85
C PHE A 32 -14.86 2.35 1.28
N ALA A 33 -14.12 3.03 2.17
CA ALA A 33 -13.08 3.98 1.78
C ALA A 33 -11.74 3.29 1.43
N ALA A 34 -11.73 2.49 0.37
CA ALA A 34 -10.50 1.88 -0.15
C ALA A 34 -9.51 2.92 -0.73
N ASP A 35 -10.04 4.05 -1.22
CA ASP A 35 -9.24 5.12 -1.83
C ASP A 35 -8.81 6.20 -0.81
N PRO A 36 -7.62 6.80 -0.99
CA PRO A 36 -7.18 7.90 -0.13
C PRO A 36 -8.04 9.15 -0.33
N CYS A 37 -7.95 10.11 0.60
CA CYS A 37 -8.59 11.42 0.47
C CYS A 37 -8.09 12.13 -0.80
N PHE A 38 -9.02 12.41 -1.72
CA PHE A 38 -8.69 13.06 -2.99
C PHE A 38 -8.27 14.52 -2.79
N ALA A 39 -8.91 15.24 -1.87
CA ALA A 39 -8.58 16.63 -1.56
C ALA A 39 -7.14 16.74 -1.06
N GLU A 40 -6.71 15.87 -0.15
CA GLU A 40 -5.33 15.80 0.33
C GLU A 40 -4.35 15.47 -0.79
N LYS A 41 -4.62 14.42 -1.56
CA LYS A 41 -3.79 14.01 -2.70
C LYS A 41 -3.66 15.13 -3.74
N ALA A 42 -4.74 15.85 -4.01
CA ALA A 42 -4.72 16.97 -4.94
C ALA A 42 -3.88 18.15 -4.42
N GLN A 43 -3.84 18.37 -3.12
CA GLN A 43 -3.07 19.46 -2.51
C GLN A 43 -1.60 19.10 -2.35
N THR A 44 -1.28 17.87 -1.97
CA THR A 44 0.10 17.46 -1.62
C THR A 44 0.90 16.91 -2.79
N GLN A 45 0.22 16.29 -3.79
CA GLN A 45 0.89 15.56 -4.87
C GLN A 45 0.66 16.16 -6.26
N ARG A 46 -0.14 17.23 -6.39
CA ARG A 46 -0.44 17.86 -7.67
C ARG A 46 0.00 19.32 -7.67
N ARG A 47 0.35 19.83 -8.85
CA ARG A 47 0.67 21.25 -9.03
C ARG A 47 -0.60 22.11 -8.87
N ALA A 48 -0.47 23.35 -8.43
CA ALA A 48 -1.59 24.23 -8.09
C ALA A 48 -2.62 24.38 -9.25
N TYR A 49 -2.17 24.41 -10.50
CA TYR A 49 -3.07 24.51 -11.67
C TYR A 49 -4.03 23.33 -11.83
N TYR A 50 -3.75 22.17 -11.21
CA TYR A 50 -4.62 21.01 -11.28
C TYR A 50 -6.03 21.29 -10.77
N LYS A 51 -6.17 22.20 -9.79
CA LYS A 51 -7.46 22.62 -9.21
C LYS A 51 -8.40 23.27 -10.25
N PHE A 52 -7.88 23.78 -11.34
CA PHE A 52 -8.67 24.41 -12.42
C PHE A 52 -9.15 23.42 -13.50
N THR A 53 -8.75 22.14 -13.41
CA THR A 53 -9.12 21.12 -14.40
C THR A 53 -10.54 20.58 -14.17
N GLY A 54 -11.22 20.19 -15.25
CA GLY A 54 -12.50 19.48 -15.17
C GLY A 54 -12.40 18.16 -14.37
N ARG A 55 -11.23 17.50 -14.45
CA ARG A 55 -10.96 16.29 -13.68
C ARG A 55 -10.95 16.54 -12.17
N TYR A 56 -10.32 17.63 -11.72
CA TYR A 56 -10.35 18.00 -10.30
C TYR A 56 -11.78 18.26 -9.83
N ARG A 57 -12.53 19.09 -10.58
CA ARG A 57 -13.93 19.42 -10.24
C ARG A 57 -14.79 18.17 -10.11
N HIS A 58 -14.65 17.23 -11.04
CA HIS A 58 -15.39 15.97 -11.02
C HIS A 58 -15.09 15.12 -9.78
N PHE A 59 -13.81 14.82 -9.51
CA PHE A 59 -13.47 14.00 -8.34
C PHE A 59 -13.73 14.72 -7.00
N LYS A 60 -13.55 16.05 -6.96
CA LYS A 60 -13.88 16.84 -5.77
C LYS A 60 -15.38 16.81 -5.48
N SER A 61 -16.24 16.96 -6.49
CA SER A 61 -17.70 16.89 -6.30
C SER A 61 -18.17 15.51 -5.86
N TYR A 62 -17.52 14.44 -6.32
CA TYR A 62 -17.85 13.07 -5.91
C TYR A 62 -17.40 12.80 -4.45
N GLU A 63 -16.25 13.32 -4.06
CA GLU A 63 -15.80 13.23 -2.67
C GLU A 63 -16.69 14.08 -1.75
N GLU A 64 -17.09 15.27 -2.18
CA GLU A 64 -18.02 16.13 -1.46
C GLU A 64 -19.41 15.49 -1.25
N ALA A 65 -19.90 14.74 -2.25
CA ALA A 65 -21.17 14.01 -2.14
C ALA A 65 -21.16 12.94 -1.03
N VAL A 66 -19.98 12.41 -0.69
CA VAL A 66 -19.81 11.39 0.37
C VAL A 66 -19.45 12.02 1.70
N PHE A 67 -18.51 12.99 1.72
CA PHE A 67 -17.93 13.52 2.94
C PHE A 67 -18.44 14.92 3.32
N GLY A 68 -19.13 15.61 2.41
CA GLY A 68 -19.63 16.97 2.68
C GLY A 68 -20.63 17.01 3.83
N ALA A 69 -20.81 18.19 4.40
CA ALA A 69 -21.68 18.40 5.58
C ALA A 69 -23.15 18.04 5.34
N SER A 70 -23.62 18.11 4.09
CA SER A 70 -24.99 17.72 3.71
C SER A 70 -25.17 16.25 3.39
N SER A 71 -24.11 15.45 3.40
CA SER A 71 -24.16 14.02 3.10
C SER A 71 -24.67 13.23 4.30
N SER A 72 -25.48 12.20 4.03
CA SER A 72 -25.89 11.19 5.01
C SER A 72 -25.14 9.85 4.84
N THR A 73 -24.17 9.78 3.93
CA THR A 73 -23.42 8.54 3.66
C THR A 73 -22.58 8.15 4.88
N GLU A 74 -22.80 6.95 5.41
CA GLU A 74 -21.94 6.35 6.42
C GLU A 74 -20.67 5.79 5.77
N VAL A 75 -19.50 6.00 6.39
CA VAL A 75 -18.20 5.71 5.76
C VAL A 75 -17.40 4.73 6.59
N PHE A 76 -17.06 3.60 6.00
CA PHE A 76 -16.11 2.64 6.57
C PHE A 76 -14.69 3.00 6.16
N ILE A 77 -13.89 3.50 7.11
CA ILE A 77 -12.48 3.84 6.93
C ILE A 77 -11.58 2.70 7.38
N LEU A 78 -10.38 2.64 6.81
CA LEU A 78 -9.44 1.54 7.04
C LEU A 78 -8.33 1.89 8.06
N SER A 79 -8.13 3.17 8.36
CA SER A 79 -7.03 3.58 9.23
C SER A 79 -7.27 4.94 9.89
N PRO A 80 -6.60 5.20 11.03
CA PRO A 80 -6.61 6.53 11.68
C PRO A 80 -6.08 7.64 10.76
N GLN A 81 -5.12 7.34 9.88
CA GLN A 81 -4.58 8.30 8.91
C GLN A 81 -5.66 8.75 7.91
N GLN A 82 -6.52 7.83 7.46
CA GLN A 82 -7.67 8.21 6.61
C GLN A 82 -8.65 9.09 7.37
N ARG A 83 -8.97 8.78 8.63
CA ARG A 83 -9.82 9.63 9.49
C ARG A 83 -9.28 11.04 9.51
N TYR A 84 -8.02 11.21 9.91
CA TYR A 84 -7.37 12.51 9.97
C TYR A 84 -7.43 13.28 8.64
N ALA A 85 -7.18 12.58 7.52
CA ALA A 85 -7.22 13.19 6.20
C ALA A 85 -8.63 13.67 5.83
N PHE A 86 -9.69 12.89 6.11
CA PHE A 86 -11.05 13.30 5.79
C PHE A 86 -11.54 14.42 6.70
N GLU A 87 -11.32 14.35 8.00
CA GLU A 87 -11.70 15.40 8.97
C GLU A 87 -11.02 16.73 8.66
N LYS A 88 -9.78 16.72 8.21
CA LYS A 88 -9.02 17.92 7.81
C LYS A 88 -9.65 18.66 6.63
N TYR A 89 -10.27 17.95 5.68
CA TYR A 89 -10.78 18.53 4.44
C TYR A 89 -12.30 18.63 4.38
N TYR A 90 -13.03 17.97 5.29
CA TYR A 90 -14.49 17.90 5.32
C TYR A 90 -15.00 18.04 6.75
N SER A 91 -15.42 19.26 7.11
CA SER A 91 -15.95 19.51 8.45
C SER A 91 -17.26 18.74 8.69
N GLY A 92 -17.43 18.18 9.88
CA GLY A 92 -18.66 17.53 10.30
C GLY A 92 -18.91 16.14 9.73
N CYS A 93 -17.91 15.50 9.14
CA CYS A 93 -18.02 14.10 8.71
C CYS A 93 -17.60 13.08 9.78
N ASP A 94 -17.01 13.52 10.89
CA ASP A 94 -16.42 12.71 11.96
C ASP A 94 -17.36 11.63 12.52
N HIS A 95 -18.63 12.01 12.80
CA HIS A 95 -19.64 11.10 13.33
C HIS A 95 -20.08 9.99 12.36
N ARG A 96 -19.80 10.13 11.07
CA ARG A 96 -20.10 9.17 10.00
C ARG A 96 -18.92 8.31 9.59
N LEU A 97 -17.74 8.50 10.23
CA LEU A 97 -16.54 7.73 9.94
C LEU A 97 -16.41 6.56 10.92
N HIS A 98 -16.54 5.35 10.41
CA HIS A 98 -16.42 4.11 11.19
C HIS A 98 -15.16 3.37 10.79
N GLU A 99 -14.24 3.18 11.73
CA GLU A 99 -13.05 2.38 11.48
C GLU A 99 -13.39 0.90 11.47
N VAL A 100 -13.03 0.20 10.41
CA VAL A 100 -13.24 -1.24 10.31
C VAL A 100 -11.91 -1.98 10.49
N PRO A 101 -11.89 -3.04 11.32
CA PRO A 101 -10.68 -3.82 11.53
C PRO A 101 -10.28 -4.54 10.24
N PRO A 102 -8.96 -4.68 9.97
CA PRO A 102 -8.49 -5.42 8.81
C PRO A 102 -8.80 -6.91 8.93
N GLY A 103 -9.29 -7.51 7.84
CA GLY A 103 -9.43 -8.96 7.71
C GLY A 103 -8.27 -9.53 6.91
N ILE A 104 -7.58 -10.54 7.46
CA ILE A 104 -6.49 -11.23 6.77
C ILE A 104 -6.85 -12.69 6.57
N SER A 105 -6.57 -13.23 5.40
CA SER A 105 -6.83 -14.63 5.08
C SER A 105 -5.99 -15.57 5.95
N ARG A 106 -6.60 -16.67 6.41
CA ARG A 106 -5.95 -17.62 7.32
C ARG A 106 -4.75 -18.35 6.71
N ASP A 107 -4.69 -18.45 5.37
CA ASP A 107 -3.56 -19.03 4.65
C ASP A 107 -2.25 -18.22 4.75
N ARG A 108 -2.33 -17.01 5.32
CA ARG A 108 -1.17 -16.15 5.60
C ARG A 108 -0.49 -16.47 6.95
N GLN A 109 -1.14 -17.25 7.83
CA GLN A 109 -0.58 -17.56 9.15
C GLN A 109 0.61 -18.49 9.06
N ILE A 110 1.59 -18.27 9.97
CA ILE A 110 2.70 -19.21 10.16
C ILE A 110 2.15 -20.53 10.68
N ASP A 111 2.61 -21.62 10.07
CA ASP A 111 2.44 -22.97 10.58
C ASP A 111 3.69 -23.82 10.26
N SER A 112 3.67 -25.10 10.64
CA SER A 112 4.79 -26.02 10.42
C SER A 112 5.18 -26.18 8.92
N ARG A 113 4.27 -25.90 8.00
CA ARG A 113 4.52 -25.96 6.54
C ARG A 113 5.42 -24.83 6.06
N ASN A 114 5.52 -23.73 6.81
CA ASN A 114 6.30 -22.57 6.38
C ASN A 114 7.80 -22.88 6.30
N VAL A 115 8.33 -23.76 7.13
CA VAL A 115 9.75 -24.15 7.10
C VAL A 115 10.08 -24.88 5.77
N GLU A 116 9.25 -25.85 5.37
CA GLU A 116 9.47 -26.57 4.12
C GLU A 116 9.19 -25.65 2.92
N MET A 117 8.12 -24.86 2.97
CA MET A 117 7.79 -23.86 1.94
C MET A 117 8.95 -22.88 1.73
N ARG A 118 9.61 -22.41 2.81
CA ARG A 118 10.80 -21.56 2.74
C ARG A 118 11.96 -22.27 2.04
N ARG A 119 12.26 -23.52 2.39
CA ARG A 119 13.33 -24.31 1.77
C ARG A 119 13.09 -24.51 0.27
N GLU A 120 11.88 -24.95 -0.11
CA GLU A 120 11.50 -25.13 -1.51
C GLU A 120 11.58 -23.84 -2.31
N PHE A 121 11.06 -22.74 -1.74
CA PHE A 121 11.09 -21.43 -2.38
C PHE A 121 12.53 -20.98 -2.64
N ARG A 122 13.39 -21.02 -1.61
CA ARG A 122 14.79 -20.57 -1.73
C ARG A 122 15.56 -21.44 -2.73
N ARG A 123 15.35 -22.75 -2.73
CA ARG A 123 15.93 -23.67 -3.74
C ARG A 123 15.46 -23.32 -5.16
N GLN A 124 14.16 -23.08 -5.35
CA GLN A 124 13.59 -22.72 -6.65
C GLN A 124 14.17 -21.44 -7.23
N PHE A 125 14.42 -20.44 -6.39
CA PHE A 125 14.95 -19.14 -6.80
C PHE A 125 16.48 -19.01 -6.66
N GLY A 126 17.18 -20.09 -6.34
CA GLY A 126 18.63 -20.10 -6.20
C GLY A 126 19.13 -19.15 -5.12
N ILE A 127 18.43 -19.09 -3.99
CA ILE A 127 18.79 -18.26 -2.82
C ILE A 127 19.43 -19.19 -1.78
N SER A 128 20.71 -18.98 -1.52
CA SER A 128 21.47 -19.75 -0.54
C SER A 128 21.16 -19.31 0.89
N ASP A 129 21.53 -20.11 1.89
CA ASP A 129 21.21 -19.87 3.31
C ASP A 129 21.90 -18.61 3.85
N ASN A 130 23.04 -18.25 3.31
CA ASN A 130 23.80 -17.03 3.68
C ASN A 130 23.28 -15.77 2.96
N GLU A 131 22.45 -15.90 1.94
CA GLU A 131 21.85 -14.73 1.27
C GLU A 131 20.61 -14.23 2.00
N LYS A 132 20.38 -12.93 1.93
CA LYS A 132 19.19 -12.23 2.45
C LYS A 132 18.26 -11.88 1.32
N LEU A 133 16.97 -12.17 1.50
CA LEU A 133 15.92 -11.81 0.55
C LEU A 133 15.07 -10.67 1.10
N VAL A 134 15.21 -9.49 0.52
CA VAL A 134 14.31 -8.36 0.73
C VAL A 134 13.17 -8.45 -0.28
N LEU A 135 11.94 -8.52 0.20
CA LEU A 135 10.74 -8.68 -0.61
C LEU A 135 9.93 -7.38 -0.64
N GLN A 136 9.42 -7.00 -1.81
CA GLN A 136 8.41 -5.96 -1.97
C GLN A 136 7.26 -6.50 -2.82
N ILE A 137 6.01 -6.32 -2.35
CA ILE A 137 4.81 -6.78 -3.05
C ILE A 137 3.84 -5.63 -3.26
N GLY A 138 3.32 -5.49 -4.47
CA GLY A 138 2.27 -4.54 -4.79
C GLY A 138 2.38 -3.95 -6.18
N SER A 139 1.25 -3.70 -6.82
CA SER A 139 1.14 -3.00 -8.09
C SER A 139 1.20 -1.47 -7.89
N GLY A 140 1.47 -0.72 -8.97
CA GLY A 140 1.65 0.72 -8.85
C GLY A 140 3.02 1.08 -8.29
N PHE A 141 4.09 0.53 -8.83
CA PHE A 141 5.48 0.58 -8.36
C PHE A 141 5.95 1.97 -7.92
N LYS A 142 5.52 3.02 -8.64
CA LYS A 142 5.87 4.40 -8.27
C LYS A 142 5.26 4.80 -6.92
N VAL A 143 3.98 4.49 -6.70
CA VAL A 143 3.27 4.85 -5.46
C VAL A 143 3.77 4.01 -4.29
N LYS A 144 4.14 2.75 -4.57
CA LYS A 144 4.70 1.82 -3.58
C LYS A 144 6.18 2.08 -3.25
N GLY A 145 6.79 3.12 -3.83
CA GLY A 145 8.15 3.55 -3.48
C GLY A 145 9.26 2.59 -3.92
N VAL A 146 9.09 1.89 -5.06
CA VAL A 146 10.12 0.98 -5.59
C VAL A 146 11.44 1.71 -5.84
N ASP A 147 11.41 2.97 -6.24
CA ASP A 147 12.58 3.83 -6.38
C ASP A 147 13.32 4.06 -5.05
N ARG A 148 12.59 4.21 -3.95
CA ARG A 148 13.13 4.29 -2.59
C ARG A 148 13.79 2.98 -2.16
N SER A 149 13.12 1.85 -2.45
CA SER A 149 13.66 0.51 -2.17
C SER A 149 14.97 0.24 -2.91
N LEU A 150 15.01 0.53 -4.22
CA LEU A 150 16.24 0.37 -5.01
C LEU A 150 17.38 1.22 -4.46
N THR A 151 17.09 2.46 -4.05
CA THR A 151 18.09 3.34 -3.43
C THR A 151 18.58 2.79 -2.08
N ALA A 152 17.68 2.23 -1.27
CA ALA A 152 18.04 1.62 0.01
C ALA A 152 18.93 0.37 -0.19
N ILE A 153 18.59 -0.53 -1.11
CA ILE A 153 19.42 -1.70 -1.44
C ILE A 153 20.80 -1.26 -1.94
N ALA A 154 20.86 -0.25 -2.80
CA ALA A 154 22.13 0.25 -3.33
C ALA A 154 23.03 0.91 -2.26
N SER A 155 22.44 1.42 -1.18
CA SER A 155 23.16 2.06 -0.08
C SER A 155 23.80 1.09 0.91
N LEU A 156 23.47 -0.19 0.85
CA LEU A 156 24.07 -1.21 1.71
C LEU A 156 25.58 -1.31 1.47
N PRO A 157 26.40 -1.53 2.52
CA PRO A 157 27.82 -1.84 2.37
C PRO A 157 28.05 -2.99 1.39
N SER A 158 29.17 -3.00 0.69
CA SER A 158 29.47 -3.97 -0.39
C SER A 158 29.32 -5.42 0.06
N GLU A 159 29.77 -5.74 1.28
CA GLU A 159 29.71 -7.09 1.85
C GLU A 159 28.26 -7.53 2.11
N VAL A 160 27.43 -6.65 2.67
CA VAL A 160 26.00 -6.92 2.92
C VAL A 160 25.24 -6.97 1.59
N ARG A 161 25.49 -5.99 0.70
CA ARG A 161 24.83 -5.93 -0.60
C ARG A 161 25.14 -7.14 -1.47
N GLY A 162 26.37 -7.67 -1.40
CA GLY A 162 26.79 -8.84 -2.17
C GLY A 162 26.00 -10.12 -1.86
N VAL A 163 25.45 -10.22 -0.65
CA VAL A 163 24.63 -11.34 -0.21
C VAL A 163 23.13 -10.97 -0.10
N THR A 164 22.72 -9.79 -0.55
CA THR A 164 21.32 -9.33 -0.51
C THR A 164 20.69 -9.44 -1.89
N LYS A 165 19.55 -10.10 -1.97
CA LYS A 165 18.66 -10.10 -3.14
C LYS A 165 17.43 -9.25 -2.87
N PHE A 166 16.98 -8.51 -3.86
CA PHE A 166 15.73 -7.75 -3.81
C PHE A 166 14.73 -8.33 -4.81
N MET A 167 13.58 -8.78 -4.34
CA MET A 167 12.52 -9.32 -5.18
C MET A 167 11.27 -8.44 -5.12
N LEU A 168 10.84 -7.96 -6.27
CA LEU A 168 9.64 -7.14 -6.45
C LEU A 168 8.56 -7.96 -7.17
N ILE A 169 7.35 -8.00 -6.61
CA ILE A 169 6.20 -8.69 -7.20
C ILE A 169 5.06 -7.70 -7.43
N GLY A 170 4.54 -7.64 -8.65
CA GLY A 170 3.38 -6.80 -8.96
C GLY A 170 3.18 -6.58 -10.45
N GLN A 171 2.03 -6.00 -10.79
CA GLN A 171 1.67 -5.67 -12.17
C GLN A 171 1.86 -4.17 -12.41
N ASP A 172 2.98 -3.80 -13.07
CA ASP A 172 3.24 -2.43 -13.51
C ASP A 172 4.37 -2.41 -14.56
N LYS A 173 4.60 -1.24 -15.16
CA LYS A 173 5.70 -1.02 -16.11
C LYS A 173 7.04 -1.01 -15.38
N SER A 174 7.81 -2.09 -15.51
CA SER A 174 9.09 -2.29 -14.80
C SER A 174 10.31 -1.59 -15.44
N ALA A 175 10.23 -1.19 -16.72
CA ALA A 175 11.39 -0.70 -17.48
C ALA A 175 12.16 0.44 -16.79
N ARG A 176 11.45 1.42 -16.21
CA ARG A 176 12.05 2.53 -15.46
C ARG A 176 12.88 2.03 -14.28
N PHE A 177 12.35 1.08 -13.53
CA PHE A 177 12.97 0.56 -12.30
C PHE A 177 14.14 -0.37 -12.61
N LYS A 178 14.07 -1.15 -13.68
CA LYS A 178 15.21 -1.91 -14.22
C LYS A 178 16.36 -0.97 -14.63
N LYS A 179 16.03 0.15 -15.30
CA LYS A 179 17.05 1.17 -15.65
C LYS A 179 17.65 1.81 -14.40
N GLN A 180 16.82 2.09 -13.36
CA GLN A 180 17.32 2.63 -12.11
C GLN A 180 18.24 1.63 -11.40
N ALA A 181 17.89 0.35 -11.31
CA ALA A 181 18.72 -0.70 -10.73
C ALA A 181 20.08 -0.79 -11.43
N LYS A 182 20.09 -0.75 -12.77
CA LYS A 182 21.32 -0.73 -13.57
C LYS A 182 22.17 0.50 -13.29
N ASN A 183 21.56 1.69 -13.22
CA ASN A 183 22.30 2.93 -12.92
C ASN A 183 22.88 2.94 -11.50
N LEU A 184 22.28 2.21 -10.57
CA LEU A 184 22.74 2.03 -9.19
C LEU A 184 23.75 0.86 -9.04
N GLY A 185 24.02 0.09 -10.10
CA GLY A 185 24.93 -1.05 -10.07
C GLY A 185 24.42 -2.24 -9.25
N ILE A 186 23.10 -2.42 -9.16
CA ILE A 186 22.44 -3.49 -8.38
C ILE A 186 21.53 -4.38 -9.23
N ASP A 187 21.61 -4.31 -10.54
CA ASP A 187 20.72 -5.05 -11.43
C ASP A 187 20.84 -6.58 -11.28
N ASN A 188 22.00 -7.08 -10.89
CA ASN A 188 22.22 -8.50 -10.58
C ASN A 188 21.54 -8.97 -9.27
N GLN A 189 21.25 -8.06 -8.34
CA GLN A 189 20.55 -8.34 -7.09
C GLN A 189 19.03 -8.23 -7.22
N VAL A 190 18.51 -7.63 -8.32
CA VAL A 190 17.11 -7.27 -8.46
C VAL A 190 16.34 -8.24 -9.35
N VAL A 191 15.32 -8.88 -8.81
CA VAL A 191 14.37 -9.71 -9.55
C VAL A 191 13.00 -9.04 -9.55
N ILE A 192 12.41 -8.82 -10.73
CA ILE A 192 11.06 -8.24 -10.86
C ILE A 192 10.16 -9.29 -11.51
N LEU A 193 9.14 -9.71 -10.77
CA LEU A 193 8.14 -10.68 -11.19
C LEU A 193 6.79 -10.00 -11.45
N THR A 194 5.99 -10.59 -12.32
CA THR A 194 4.58 -10.20 -12.50
C THR A 194 3.75 -10.54 -11.26
N GLY A 195 2.50 -10.07 -11.19
CA GLY A 195 1.57 -10.43 -10.11
C GLY A 195 1.43 -11.94 -9.94
N ARG A 196 1.30 -12.37 -8.69
CA ARG A 196 1.28 -13.80 -8.29
C ARG A 196 0.12 -14.06 -7.33
N ASP A 197 -0.42 -15.30 -7.40
CA ASP A 197 -1.46 -15.78 -6.49
C ASP A 197 -0.87 -16.57 -5.30
N ASP A 198 0.38 -17.04 -5.43
CA ASP A 198 1.10 -17.82 -4.41
C ASP A 198 1.93 -16.95 -3.44
N VAL A 199 1.40 -15.78 -3.09
CA VAL A 199 2.03 -14.80 -2.16
C VAL A 199 2.54 -15.42 -0.85
N PRO A 200 1.84 -16.38 -0.19
CA PRO A 200 2.35 -17.00 1.03
C PRO A 200 3.75 -17.62 0.89
N ARG A 201 4.07 -18.21 -0.27
CA ARG A 201 5.40 -18.79 -0.52
C ARG A 201 6.51 -17.75 -0.53
N PHE A 202 6.22 -16.57 -1.07
CA PHE A 202 7.16 -15.45 -1.10
C PHE A 202 7.38 -14.86 0.30
N LEU A 203 6.31 -14.72 1.08
CA LEU A 203 6.41 -14.27 2.46
C LEU A 203 7.23 -15.25 3.32
N ALA A 204 7.01 -16.56 3.15
CA ALA A 204 7.78 -17.58 3.86
C ALA A 204 9.26 -17.60 3.43
N GLY A 205 9.56 -17.35 2.16
CA GLY A 205 10.90 -17.38 1.59
C GLY A 205 11.77 -16.17 1.93
N ALA A 206 11.17 -15.03 2.24
CA ALA A 206 11.84 -13.77 2.48
C ALA A 206 12.42 -13.64 3.90
N ASP A 207 13.27 -12.63 4.09
CA ASP A 207 13.86 -12.26 5.38
C ASP A 207 13.29 -10.91 5.87
N ILE A 208 12.91 -10.00 4.98
CA ILE A 208 12.32 -8.69 5.30
C ILE A 208 11.27 -8.33 4.22
N LEU A 209 10.13 -7.78 4.62
CA LEU A 209 9.24 -7.05 3.72
C LEU A 209 9.62 -5.57 3.73
N LEU A 210 9.97 -5.00 2.58
CA LEU A 210 10.29 -3.59 2.38
C LEU A 210 9.16 -2.90 1.62
N HIS A 211 8.48 -1.92 2.25
CA HIS A 211 7.30 -1.27 1.65
C HIS A 211 7.30 0.25 1.89
N PRO A 212 8.22 1.03 1.29
CA PRO A 212 8.38 2.46 1.55
C PRO A 212 7.46 3.31 0.67
N ALA A 213 6.15 3.06 0.74
CA ALA A 213 5.17 3.72 -0.11
C ALA A 213 5.14 5.25 0.08
N TYR A 214 4.79 5.97 -0.99
CA TYR A 214 4.53 7.42 -0.93
C TYR A 214 3.14 7.72 -0.36
N LEU A 215 2.21 6.82 -0.59
CA LEU A 215 0.83 6.89 -0.08
C LEU A 215 0.20 5.50 -0.19
N GLU A 216 -0.35 5.02 0.91
CA GLU A 216 -1.07 3.76 1.00
C GLU A 216 -2.24 3.89 1.96
N SER A 217 -3.47 3.68 1.50
CA SER A 217 -4.68 3.83 2.33
C SER A 217 -4.74 2.80 3.46
N ALA A 218 -4.33 1.60 3.17
CA ALA A 218 -4.31 0.48 4.10
C ALA A 218 -2.89 -0.14 4.17
N GLY A 219 -2.55 -0.99 3.23
CA GLY A 219 -1.29 -1.73 3.22
C GLY A 219 -1.47 -3.15 3.78
N TYR A 220 -2.44 -3.90 3.25
CA TYR A 220 -2.72 -5.28 3.69
C TYR A 220 -1.47 -6.17 3.70
N VAL A 221 -0.55 -5.97 2.75
CA VAL A 221 0.70 -6.74 2.68
C VAL A 221 1.57 -6.59 3.93
N LEU A 222 1.48 -5.46 4.66
CA LEU A 222 2.20 -5.27 5.94
C LEU A 222 1.69 -6.28 6.98
N LEU A 223 0.37 -6.43 7.07
CA LEU A 223 -0.28 -7.37 8.00
C LEU A 223 -0.07 -8.82 7.57
N GLU A 224 -0.14 -9.09 6.26
CA GLU A 224 0.17 -10.43 5.72
C GLU A 224 1.60 -10.85 6.08
N ALA A 225 2.58 -9.95 5.95
CA ALA A 225 3.95 -10.19 6.35
C ALA A 225 4.08 -10.42 7.87
N THR A 226 3.45 -9.57 8.68
CA THR A 226 3.46 -9.70 10.15
C THR A 226 2.92 -11.07 10.60
N ILE A 227 1.78 -11.49 10.04
CA ILE A 227 1.15 -12.79 10.36
C ILE A 227 2.01 -13.95 9.84
N ALA A 228 2.72 -13.76 8.74
CA ALA A 228 3.70 -14.72 8.24
C ALA A 228 5.03 -14.72 9.02
N GLY A 229 5.16 -13.91 10.09
CA GLY A 229 6.38 -13.77 10.90
C GLY A 229 7.54 -13.09 10.17
N LEU A 230 7.24 -12.38 9.09
CA LEU A 230 8.25 -11.65 8.31
C LEU A 230 8.37 -10.22 8.85
N PRO A 231 9.56 -9.78 9.31
CA PRO A 231 9.77 -8.39 9.72
C PRO A 231 9.47 -7.40 8.61
N VAL A 232 8.89 -6.26 8.99
CA VAL A 232 8.41 -5.24 8.04
C VAL A 232 9.20 -3.94 8.20
N LEU A 233 9.69 -3.38 7.10
CA LEU A 233 10.18 -2.01 7.02
C LEU A 233 9.26 -1.19 6.10
N THR A 234 8.58 -0.20 6.68
CA THR A 234 7.59 0.61 5.97
C THR A 234 7.69 2.09 6.30
N THR A 235 6.76 2.91 5.81
CA THR A 235 6.65 4.35 6.06
C THR A 235 5.35 4.68 6.79
N ALA A 236 5.34 5.74 7.59
CA ALA A 236 4.14 6.22 8.29
C ALA A 236 3.02 6.70 7.34
N SER A 237 3.31 6.86 6.04
CA SER A 237 2.30 7.12 5.00
C SER A 237 1.44 5.89 4.63
N CYS A 238 1.74 4.71 5.19
CA CYS A 238 0.92 3.50 5.04
C CYS A 238 -0.12 3.44 6.16
N GLY A 239 -1.40 3.27 5.80
CA GLY A 239 -2.51 3.27 6.77
C GLY A 239 -2.35 2.25 7.89
N TYR A 240 -1.80 1.08 7.62
CA TYR A 240 -1.59 0.03 8.61
C TYR A 240 -0.20 0.02 9.25
N SER A 241 0.62 1.06 9.04
CA SER A 241 1.94 1.15 9.68
C SER A 241 1.86 1.11 11.22
N TYR A 242 0.82 1.69 11.81
CA TYR A 242 0.61 1.67 13.25
C TYR A 242 0.44 0.25 13.84
N HIS A 243 -0.03 -0.72 13.05
CA HIS A 243 -0.08 -2.11 13.46
C HIS A 243 1.32 -2.73 13.58
N ILE A 244 2.26 -2.32 12.71
CA ILE A 244 3.64 -2.80 12.75
C ILE A 244 4.32 -2.34 14.04
N GLU A 245 4.15 -1.05 14.40
CA GLU A 245 4.66 -0.50 15.66
C GLU A 245 4.02 -1.18 16.88
N LYS A 246 2.70 -1.30 16.89
CA LYS A 246 1.95 -1.93 18.00
C LYS A 246 2.31 -3.40 18.19
N ALA A 247 2.53 -4.15 17.12
CA ALA A 247 2.91 -5.55 17.15
C ALA A 247 4.43 -5.77 17.36
N GLN A 248 5.24 -4.70 17.33
CA GLN A 248 6.71 -4.76 17.33
C GLN A 248 7.25 -5.72 16.27
N SER A 249 6.58 -5.75 15.10
CA SER A 249 6.87 -6.68 14.00
C SER A 249 7.77 -6.07 12.93
N GLY A 250 8.40 -4.95 13.18
CA GLY A 250 9.29 -4.26 12.25
C GLY A 250 9.47 -2.79 12.59
N GLU A 251 9.90 -2.01 11.59
CA GLU A 251 10.20 -0.60 11.75
C GLU A 251 9.40 0.29 10.79
N VAL A 252 9.07 1.50 11.25
CA VAL A 252 8.30 2.49 10.48
C VAL A 252 9.13 3.76 10.34
N CYS A 253 9.46 4.14 9.10
CA CYS A 253 10.10 5.43 8.82
C CYS A 253 9.11 6.58 9.03
N SER A 254 9.59 7.65 9.66
CA SER A 254 8.79 8.83 10.01
C SER A 254 8.39 9.66 8.78
N GLU A 255 7.36 10.51 8.94
CA GLU A 255 7.06 11.60 8.01
C GLU A 255 7.52 12.96 8.61
N PRO A 256 8.07 13.86 7.82
CA PRO A 256 8.34 13.75 6.37
C PRO A 256 9.43 12.72 6.06
N PHE A 257 9.22 11.90 5.03
CA PHE A 257 10.11 10.82 4.62
C PHE A 257 11.55 11.30 4.35
N ARG A 258 12.51 10.56 4.88
CA ARG A 258 13.94 10.73 4.63
C ARG A 258 14.57 9.43 4.13
N GLN A 259 15.16 9.46 2.93
CA GLN A 259 15.79 8.27 2.36
C GLN A 259 16.91 7.71 3.25
N LYS A 260 17.68 8.60 3.92
CA LYS A 260 18.74 8.16 4.85
C LYS A 260 18.18 7.30 5.99
N GLU A 261 17.03 7.69 6.56
CA GLU A 261 16.39 6.90 7.61
C GLU A 261 16.01 5.50 7.13
N LEU A 262 15.43 5.38 5.93
CA LEU A 262 15.11 4.07 5.34
C LEU A 262 16.36 3.23 5.12
N ASN A 263 17.44 3.84 4.64
CA ASN A 263 18.72 3.16 4.40
C ASN A 263 19.32 2.62 5.71
N ASP A 264 19.38 3.48 6.73
CA ASP A 264 19.97 3.14 8.03
C ASP A 264 19.16 2.01 8.72
N ARG A 265 17.82 2.09 8.67
CA ARG A 265 16.94 1.05 9.22
C ARG A 265 17.07 -0.28 8.47
N LEU A 266 17.13 -0.26 7.14
CA LEU A 266 17.33 -1.48 6.35
C LEU A 266 18.66 -2.17 6.67
N LEU A 267 19.71 -1.40 6.90
CA LEU A 267 21.02 -1.95 7.28
C LEU A 267 21.00 -2.56 8.68
N HIS A 268 20.20 -1.99 9.59
CA HIS A 268 20.12 -2.42 10.98
C HIS A 268 19.29 -3.71 11.14
N MET A 269 18.28 -3.93 10.31
CA MET A 269 17.43 -5.13 10.28
C MET A 269 18.14 -6.32 9.61
#